data_4976cd9dc940be9c436a57a00bcc82d7
#
_entry.id   4976cd9dc940be9c436a57a00bcc82d7
#
_cell.length_a   1.000
_cell.length_b   1.000
_cell.length_c   1.000
_cell.angle_alpha   90.00
_cell.angle_beta   90.00
_cell.angle_gamma   90.00
#
_symmetry.space_group_name_H-M   'P 1'
#
loop_
_entity.id
_entity.type
_entity.pdbx_description
1 polymer ?
#
loop_
_entity_poly.entity_id
_entity_poly.type
_entity_poly.pdbx_seq_one_letter_code
_entity_poly.pdbx_strand_id
1 'polypeptide(L)'
;MNTPVLVLAKDSNKVLFCASLHHAARMVEDFRQAEWVSKTPPIIRARIVGLTAQNMTRPLKTRLYGNCHVLNPEGEVMFHCNQDKINWYLSRGLAEKVKDDPPTIQLKFQPNGPGHMGDDYYLTSKRNECVVCGSKVQLTRHHVVPWCYRKYFPAIVKDHSYHDILLLCVACHDKYEEEANRLKEKLAFEYGIPLMGTGWHHDKTIIKLKKHAHALRKHWKGIPPARREELLDTLRDFYKKHDITEEDMERADAMESMIQTEDFARHGETIVAKISETYLDLESFVKMWRGHFLETMDPQFLPEHWNQDRPIVRERDKNDGRWA
;
A
#
# COMPACT_ATOMS: atom_id res chain seq x y z
N MET A 1 -2.53 -14.80 -20.07
CA MET A 1 -1.18 -14.38 -19.61
C MET A 1 -0.91 -13.03 -20.23
N ASN A 2 -1.00 -11.97 -19.42
CA ASN A 2 -0.77 -10.60 -19.88
C ASN A 2 0.73 -10.32 -19.81
N THR A 3 1.39 -10.20 -20.97
CA THR A 3 2.79 -9.82 -21.06
C THR A 3 2.87 -8.30 -21.03
N PRO A 4 3.64 -7.68 -20.12
CA PRO A 4 3.81 -6.24 -20.11
C PRO A 4 4.56 -5.76 -21.35
N VAL A 5 4.13 -4.62 -21.90
CA VAL A 5 4.68 -4.02 -23.14
C VAL A 5 5.26 -2.67 -22.84
N LEU A 6 6.39 -2.36 -23.45
CA LEU A 6 7.13 -1.10 -23.30
C LEU A 6 6.83 -0.20 -24.50
N VAL A 7 6.34 0.99 -24.27
CA VAL A 7 6.09 2.00 -25.30
C VAL A 7 7.03 3.17 -25.10
N LEU A 8 7.77 3.55 -26.15
CA LEU A 8 8.65 4.73 -26.16
C LEU A 8 7.95 5.87 -26.90
N ALA A 9 7.80 7.00 -26.26
CA ALA A 9 7.32 8.22 -26.91
C ALA A 9 8.49 8.95 -27.60
N LYS A 10 8.36 9.20 -28.92
CA LYS A 10 9.45 9.66 -29.80
C LYS A 10 10.03 11.04 -29.43
N ASP A 11 9.23 11.93 -28.85
CA ASP A 11 9.63 13.33 -28.63
C ASP A 11 10.01 13.69 -27.20
N SER A 12 9.95 12.75 -26.25
CA SER A 12 10.15 13.09 -24.84
C SER A 12 11.14 12.21 -24.08
N ASN A 13 11.79 11.25 -24.76
CA ASN A 13 12.64 10.23 -24.08
C ASN A 13 11.94 9.50 -22.91
N LYS A 14 10.61 9.54 -22.86
CA LYS A 14 9.81 8.93 -21.80
C LYS A 14 9.49 7.47 -22.15
N VAL A 15 9.82 6.56 -21.26
CA VAL A 15 9.49 5.16 -21.36
C VAL A 15 8.21 4.92 -20.56
N LEU A 16 7.16 4.44 -21.21
CA LEU A 16 5.89 4.08 -20.58
C LEU A 16 5.79 2.57 -20.44
N PHE A 17 5.48 2.09 -19.25
CA PHE A 17 5.24 0.68 -18.98
C PHE A 17 3.74 0.40 -19.05
N CYS A 18 3.33 -0.53 -19.90
CA CYS A 18 1.94 -0.96 -20.01
C CYS A 18 1.76 -2.37 -19.48
N ALA A 19 0.75 -2.58 -18.66
CA ALA A 19 0.48 -3.87 -18.01
C ALA A 19 -0.02 -4.95 -18.99
N SER A 20 -0.46 -4.59 -20.22
CA SER A 20 -0.90 -5.53 -21.24
C SER A 20 -0.79 -4.94 -22.65
N LEU A 21 -0.72 -5.82 -23.67
CA LEU A 21 -0.79 -5.46 -25.10
C LEU A 21 -2.03 -4.61 -25.43
N HIS A 22 -3.16 -4.88 -24.80
CA HIS A 22 -4.41 -4.15 -25.03
C HIS A 22 -4.35 -2.72 -24.50
N HIS A 23 -3.68 -2.51 -23.36
CA HIS A 23 -3.45 -1.19 -22.79
C HIS A 23 -2.44 -0.38 -23.61
N ALA A 24 -1.36 -1.04 -24.07
CA ALA A 24 -0.37 -0.43 -24.96
C ALA A 24 -1.01 0.00 -26.30
N ALA A 25 -1.90 -0.81 -26.88
CA ALA A 25 -2.60 -0.49 -28.11
C ALA A 25 -3.51 0.73 -27.97
N ARG A 26 -4.26 0.87 -26.87
CA ARG A 26 -5.06 2.08 -26.60
C ARG A 26 -4.20 3.33 -26.43
N MET A 27 -3.09 3.23 -25.70
CA MET A 27 -2.18 4.37 -25.53
C MET A 27 -1.53 4.81 -26.84
N VAL A 28 -1.26 3.87 -27.77
CA VAL A 28 -0.72 4.19 -29.10
C VAL A 28 -1.77 4.86 -30.00
N GLU A 29 -3.05 4.51 -29.87
CA GLU A 29 -4.15 5.18 -30.57
C GLU A 29 -4.35 6.62 -30.09
N ASP A 30 -4.20 6.86 -28.78
CA ASP A 30 -4.29 8.21 -28.18
C ASP A 30 -3.05 9.09 -28.49
N PHE A 31 -1.89 8.47 -28.71
CA PHE A 31 -0.64 9.13 -29.07
C PHE A 31 -0.27 8.84 -30.55
N ARG A 32 -0.79 9.63 -31.50
CA ARG A 32 -0.54 9.51 -32.95
C ARG A 32 0.93 9.59 -33.40
N GLN A 33 1.89 9.60 -32.48
CA GLN A 33 3.34 9.74 -32.73
C GLN A 33 4.19 8.62 -32.09
N ALA A 34 3.61 7.52 -31.59
CA ALA A 34 4.38 6.43 -31.01
C ALA A 34 4.73 5.38 -32.07
N GLU A 35 6.02 5.06 -32.24
CA GLU A 35 6.51 3.94 -33.08
C GLU A 35 6.80 2.70 -32.23
N TRP A 36 6.44 1.53 -32.73
CA TRP A 36 6.82 0.26 -32.15
C TRP A 36 8.31 -0.01 -32.37
N VAL A 37 9.07 -0.11 -31.26
CA VAL A 37 10.54 -0.26 -31.31
C VAL A 37 10.98 -1.71 -31.57
N SER A 38 10.09 -2.70 -31.44
CA SER A 38 10.43 -4.09 -31.76
C SER A 38 9.20 -4.97 -31.97
N LYS A 39 9.24 -5.84 -33.00
CA LYS A 39 8.23 -6.88 -33.26
C LYS A 39 8.39 -8.12 -32.36
N THR A 40 9.50 -8.26 -31.65
CA THR A 40 9.76 -9.30 -30.66
C THR A 40 10.28 -8.60 -29.40
N PRO A 41 9.48 -8.54 -28.33
CA PRO A 41 9.97 -7.96 -27.10
C PRO A 41 11.12 -8.84 -26.57
N PRO A 42 12.29 -8.25 -26.22
CA PRO A 42 13.17 -8.97 -25.34
C PRO A 42 12.35 -9.29 -24.09
N ILE A 43 12.33 -10.55 -23.68
CA ILE A 43 11.73 -10.96 -22.42
C ILE A 43 12.58 -10.34 -21.30
N ILE A 44 12.42 -9.06 -21.09
CA ILE A 44 12.81 -8.41 -19.86
C ILE A 44 11.72 -8.87 -18.89
N ARG A 45 11.94 -9.99 -18.22
CA ARG A 45 11.30 -10.27 -16.94
C ARG A 45 11.79 -9.17 -16.00
N ALA A 46 11.18 -7.99 -16.08
CA ALA A 46 11.18 -7.07 -14.97
C ALA A 46 10.51 -7.85 -13.82
N ARG A 47 11.30 -8.46 -12.97
CA ARG A 47 10.84 -8.79 -11.63
C ARG A 47 10.42 -7.44 -11.09
N ILE A 48 9.11 -7.24 -10.96
CA ILE A 48 8.56 -6.17 -10.13
C ILE A 48 9.08 -6.49 -8.73
N VAL A 49 10.19 -5.85 -8.37
CA VAL A 49 10.76 -5.96 -7.03
C VAL A 49 9.72 -5.37 -6.11
N GLY A 50 9.05 -6.21 -5.33
CA GLY A 50 8.02 -5.82 -4.37
C GLY A 50 6.66 -6.50 -4.51
N LEU A 51 6.37 -7.18 -5.63
CA LEU A 51 5.18 -8.03 -5.77
C LEU A 51 5.59 -9.50 -5.88
N THR A 52 6.43 -9.96 -4.96
CA THR A 52 6.52 -11.39 -4.71
C THR A 52 5.24 -11.83 -4.00
N ALA A 53 4.82 -13.08 -4.23
CA ALA A 53 3.67 -13.75 -3.59
C ALA A 53 3.66 -13.73 -2.04
N GLN A 54 4.52 -12.94 -1.42
CA GLN A 54 4.63 -12.75 0.03
C GLN A 54 3.67 -11.69 0.59
N ASN A 55 2.99 -10.92 -0.25
CA ASN A 55 1.93 -10.00 0.18
C ASN A 55 0.53 -10.58 -0.05
N MET A 56 0.35 -11.88 0.11
CA MET A 56 -1.00 -12.44 0.23
C MET A 56 -1.69 -11.76 1.41
N THR A 57 -2.78 -11.09 1.12
CA THR A 57 -3.64 -10.43 2.12
C THR A 57 -4.02 -11.46 3.18
N ARG A 58 -3.52 -11.29 4.40
CA ARG A 58 -3.74 -12.28 5.46
C ARG A 58 -5.06 -12.00 6.17
N PRO A 59 -5.93 -13.01 6.31
CA PRO A 59 -7.17 -12.87 7.07
C PRO A 59 -6.89 -12.47 8.52
N LEU A 60 -7.81 -11.70 9.09
CA LEU A 60 -7.81 -11.36 10.51
C LEU A 60 -7.99 -12.61 11.35
N LYS A 61 -7.19 -12.74 12.41
CA LYS A 61 -7.31 -13.82 13.41
C LYS A 61 -8.46 -13.57 14.39
N THR A 62 -8.80 -12.29 14.60
CA THR A 62 -9.84 -11.85 15.53
C THR A 62 -10.79 -10.88 14.84
N ARG A 63 -11.98 -10.68 15.41
CA ARG A 63 -12.95 -9.71 14.90
C ARG A 63 -12.38 -8.29 14.98
N LEU A 64 -12.62 -7.47 13.95
CA LEU A 64 -12.21 -6.07 13.95
C LEU A 64 -13.08 -5.24 14.90
N TYR A 65 -14.39 -5.43 14.81
CA TYR A 65 -15.36 -4.68 15.60
C TYR A 65 -15.80 -5.51 16.80
N GLY A 66 -15.38 -5.10 17.99
CA GLY A 66 -15.77 -5.74 19.26
C GLY A 66 -17.15 -5.32 19.73
N ASN A 67 -17.60 -4.11 19.32
CA ASN A 67 -18.89 -3.51 19.70
C ASN A 67 -19.17 -3.49 21.21
N CYS A 68 -18.12 -3.50 22.03
CA CYS A 68 -18.27 -3.31 23.47
C CYS A 68 -18.41 -1.81 23.77
N HIS A 69 -19.31 -1.44 24.65
CA HIS A 69 -19.60 -0.03 24.95
C HIS A 69 -18.81 0.46 26.16
N VAL A 70 -18.30 1.67 26.06
CA VAL A 70 -17.72 2.39 27.21
C VAL A 70 -18.55 3.64 27.45
N LEU A 71 -19.14 3.72 28.63
CA LEU A 71 -19.95 4.86 29.06
C LEU A 71 -19.10 5.83 29.89
N ASN A 72 -19.45 7.11 29.82
CA ASN A 72 -18.96 8.13 30.77
C ASN A 72 -19.61 7.92 32.16
N PRO A 73 -19.20 8.66 33.21
CA PRO A 73 -19.85 8.61 34.52
C PRO A 73 -21.34 8.97 34.50
N GLU A 74 -21.78 9.74 33.52
CA GLU A 74 -23.17 10.17 33.34
C GLU A 74 -24.03 9.10 32.63
N GLY A 75 -23.43 8.00 32.15
CA GLY A 75 -24.13 6.89 31.50
C GLY A 75 -24.29 7.03 29.98
N GLU A 76 -23.62 7.99 29.35
CA GLU A 76 -23.66 8.17 27.89
C GLU A 76 -22.56 7.39 27.21
N VAL A 77 -22.82 6.84 26.01
CA VAL A 77 -21.82 6.09 25.23
C VAL A 77 -20.75 7.02 24.68
N MET A 78 -19.51 6.79 25.11
CA MET A 78 -18.36 7.54 24.64
C MET A 78 -17.72 6.96 23.37
N PHE A 79 -17.58 5.65 23.33
CA PHE A 79 -16.97 4.93 22.20
C PHE A 79 -17.21 3.42 22.30
N HIS A 80 -17.00 2.73 21.19
CA HIS A 80 -16.96 1.28 21.13
C HIS A 80 -15.52 0.77 21.15
N CYS A 81 -15.31 -0.41 21.74
CA CYS A 81 -13.99 -1.06 21.80
C CYS A 81 -14.09 -2.57 21.70
N ASN A 82 -12.96 -3.25 21.77
CA ASN A 82 -12.86 -4.70 21.87
C ASN A 82 -12.91 -5.18 23.34
N GLN A 83 -13.07 -6.50 23.52
CA GLN A 83 -13.12 -7.13 24.84
C GLN A 83 -11.84 -6.92 25.64
N ASP A 84 -10.66 -6.90 25.01
CA ASP A 84 -9.39 -6.69 25.71
C ASP A 84 -9.34 -5.32 26.39
N LYS A 85 -9.91 -4.29 25.76
CA LYS A 85 -10.00 -2.95 26.33
C LYS A 85 -10.96 -2.92 27.53
N ILE A 86 -12.10 -3.61 27.45
CA ILE A 86 -13.03 -3.80 28.58
C ILE A 86 -12.30 -4.44 29.76
N ASN A 87 -11.64 -5.57 29.52
CA ASN A 87 -10.90 -6.31 30.55
C ASN A 87 -9.80 -5.43 31.17
N TRP A 88 -9.14 -4.61 30.37
CA TRP A 88 -8.11 -3.67 30.83
C TRP A 88 -8.67 -2.62 31.81
N TYR A 89 -9.84 -2.04 31.53
CA TYR A 89 -10.48 -1.09 32.45
C TYR A 89 -10.93 -1.76 33.74
N LEU A 90 -11.58 -2.94 33.63
CA LEU A 90 -12.09 -3.68 34.78
C LEU A 90 -10.97 -4.15 35.71
N SER A 91 -9.89 -4.71 35.16
CA SER A 91 -8.75 -5.21 35.92
C SER A 91 -8.01 -4.12 36.73
N ARG A 92 -8.14 -2.85 36.30
CA ARG A 92 -7.57 -1.69 36.99
C ARG A 92 -8.53 -0.97 37.93
N GLY A 93 -9.77 -1.44 38.04
CA GLY A 93 -10.79 -0.81 38.87
C GLY A 93 -11.24 0.57 38.34
N LEU A 94 -10.92 0.90 37.07
CA LEU A 94 -11.23 2.18 36.42
C LEU A 94 -12.66 2.27 35.89
N ALA A 95 -13.35 1.15 35.82
CA ALA A 95 -14.75 1.07 35.39
C ALA A 95 -15.47 -0.05 36.14
N GLU A 96 -16.79 -0.04 36.03
CA GLU A 96 -17.65 -1.13 36.48
C GLU A 96 -18.47 -1.69 35.33
N LYS A 97 -18.86 -2.95 35.46
CA LYS A 97 -19.68 -3.63 34.44
C LYS A 97 -21.14 -3.24 34.63
N VAL A 98 -21.76 -2.78 33.54
CA VAL A 98 -23.16 -2.35 33.51
C VAL A 98 -24.05 -3.39 32.81
N LYS A 99 -23.55 -3.99 31.72
CA LYS A 99 -24.33 -4.93 30.90
C LYS A 99 -23.42 -6.00 30.30
N ASP A 100 -23.98 -7.20 30.04
CA ASP A 100 -23.28 -8.33 29.47
C ASP A 100 -23.36 -8.40 27.95
N ASP A 101 -24.49 -8.05 27.36
CA ASP A 101 -24.72 -8.14 25.92
C ASP A 101 -25.48 -6.88 25.40
N PRO A 102 -24.83 -6.03 24.59
CA PRO A 102 -23.39 -6.01 24.34
C PRO A 102 -22.59 -5.70 25.59
N PRO A 103 -21.34 -6.22 25.73
CA PRO A 103 -20.51 -5.93 26.90
C PRO A 103 -20.33 -4.43 27.11
N THR A 104 -20.80 -3.93 28.24
CA THR A 104 -20.84 -2.49 28.53
C THR A 104 -20.24 -2.22 29.90
N ILE A 105 -19.35 -1.23 29.96
CA ILE A 105 -18.75 -0.73 31.19
C ILE A 105 -18.99 0.76 31.34
N GLN A 106 -19.05 1.24 32.57
CA GLN A 106 -19.13 2.67 32.92
C GLN A 106 -17.84 3.08 33.63
N LEU A 107 -17.25 4.18 33.18
CA LEU A 107 -16.05 4.74 33.78
C LEU A 107 -16.34 5.32 35.17
N LYS A 108 -15.40 5.14 36.11
CA LYS A 108 -15.45 5.70 37.48
C LYS A 108 -14.75 7.04 37.63
N PHE A 109 -14.29 7.61 36.53
CA PHE A 109 -13.55 8.88 36.51
C PHE A 109 -14.00 9.73 35.32
N GLN A 110 -13.85 11.03 35.41
CA GLN A 110 -14.07 11.95 34.30
C GLN A 110 -12.92 11.83 33.30
N PRO A 111 -13.19 11.45 32.03
CA PRO A 111 -12.18 11.38 31.00
C PRO A 111 -11.76 12.77 30.52
N ASN A 112 -10.50 12.88 30.05
CA ASN A 112 -9.95 14.16 29.56
C ASN A 112 -10.61 14.66 28.25
N GLY A 113 -11.46 13.86 27.61
CA GLY A 113 -12.13 14.24 26.37
C GLY A 113 -13.39 13.43 26.11
N PRO A 114 -14.25 13.91 25.22
CA PRO A 114 -15.58 13.32 24.97
C PRO A 114 -15.55 12.02 24.16
N GLY A 115 -14.39 11.47 23.85
CA GLY A 115 -14.29 10.30 22.99
C GLY A 115 -14.87 10.56 21.59
N HIS A 116 -15.87 9.74 21.20
CA HIS A 116 -16.60 9.90 19.94
C HIS A 116 -18.05 10.37 20.14
N MET A 117 -18.38 10.92 21.30
CA MET A 117 -19.73 11.43 21.57
C MET A 117 -20.14 12.45 20.50
N GLY A 118 -21.39 12.32 20.02
CA GLY A 118 -21.91 13.13 18.92
C GLY A 118 -21.47 12.71 17.52
N ASP A 119 -20.85 11.53 17.37
CA ASP A 119 -20.40 10.99 16.11
C ASP A 119 -21.03 9.60 15.88
N ASP A 120 -22.17 9.60 15.21
CA ASP A 120 -22.99 8.40 14.99
C ASP A 120 -22.22 7.26 14.32
N TYR A 121 -21.32 7.55 13.40
CA TYR A 121 -20.49 6.52 12.77
C TYR A 121 -19.70 5.70 13.80
N TYR A 122 -19.15 6.32 14.82
CA TYR A 122 -18.35 5.63 15.84
C TYR A 122 -19.19 5.05 16.99
N LEU A 123 -20.40 5.54 17.17
CA LEU A 123 -21.33 5.11 18.23
C LEU A 123 -22.30 4.03 17.77
N THR A 124 -22.38 3.77 16.46
CA THR A 124 -23.19 2.68 15.91
C THR A 124 -22.38 1.38 15.84
N SER A 125 -22.99 0.27 16.25
CA SER A 125 -22.40 -1.07 16.19
C SER A 125 -22.16 -1.49 14.74
N LYS A 126 -21.00 -2.08 14.46
CA LYS A 126 -20.58 -2.47 13.12
C LYS A 126 -20.57 -3.98 12.96
N ARG A 127 -20.99 -4.44 11.79
CA ARG A 127 -20.98 -5.86 11.44
C ARG A 127 -19.58 -6.31 11.01
N ASN A 128 -19.18 -7.51 11.49
CA ASN A 128 -17.92 -8.13 11.05
C ASN A 128 -18.17 -8.94 9.78
N GLU A 129 -18.35 -8.26 8.65
CA GLU A 129 -18.59 -8.82 7.33
C GLU A 129 -17.93 -7.98 6.24
N CYS A 130 -17.70 -8.55 5.07
CA CYS A 130 -17.17 -7.85 3.90
C CYS A 130 -18.17 -6.78 3.46
N VAL A 131 -17.75 -5.52 3.40
CA VAL A 131 -18.63 -4.39 3.00
C VAL A 131 -19.10 -4.48 1.55
N VAL A 132 -18.42 -5.30 0.70
CA VAL A 132 -18.80 -5.49 -0.70
C VAL A 132 -19.83 -6.61 -0.86
N CYS A 133 -19.55 -7.81 -0.35
CA CYS A 133 -20.36 -9.01 -0.63
C CYS A 133 -21.03 -9.64 0.60
N GLY A 134 -20.88 -9.07 1.80
CA GLY A 134 -21.49 -9.61 3.04
C GLY A 134 -20.81 -10.88 3.59
N SER A 135 -19.74 -11.39 2.97
CA SER A 135 -19.04 -12.58 3.47
C SER A 135 -18.48 -12.35 4.87
N LYS A 136 -18.61 -13.35 5.75
CA LYS A 136 -18.13 -13.32 7.14
C LYS A 136 -16.84 -14.11 7.34
N VAL A 137 -16.29 -14.68 6.26
CA VAL A 137 -15.11 -15.55 6.31
C VAL A 137 -13.92 -14.88 5.62
N GLN A 138 -12.71 -15.20 6.10
CA GLN A 138 -11.45 -14.68 5.55
C GLN A 138 -11.42 -13.15 5.44
N LEU A 139 -11.93 -12.47 6.46
CA LEU A 139 -11.97 -11.01 6.50
C LEU A 139 -10.58 -10.43 6.68
N THR A 140 -10.34 -9.35 6.01
CA THR A 140 -9.10 -8.57 6.02
C THR A 140 -9.40 -7.13 6.35
N ARG A 141 -8.41 -6.42 6.91
CA ARG A 141 -8.51 -4.98 7.13
C ARG A 141 -8.06 -4.26 5.86
N HIS A 142 -8.98 -3.56 5.24
CA HIS A 142 -8.68 -2.73 4.08
C HIS A 142 -8.64 -1.25 4.48
N HIS A 143 -7.61 -0.55 4.02
CA HIS A 143 -7.52 0.90 4.14
C HIS A 143 -7.88 1.53 2.80
N VAL A 144 -8.94 2.35 2.78
CA VAL A 144 -9.44 2.99 1.55
C VAL A 144 -8.34 3.79 0.84
N VAL A 145 -7.55 4.57 1.58
CA VAL A 145 -6.36 5.21 1.02
C VAL A 145 -5.16 4.27 1.14
N PRO A 146 -4.44 3.96 0.05
CA PRO A 146 -3.29 3.07 0.07
C PRO A 146 -2.16 3.52 1.00
N TRP A 147 -1.47 2.54 1.61
CA TRP A 147 -0.37 2.78 2.55
C TRP A 147 0.74 3.64 1.97
N CYS A 148 1.04 3.50 0.67
CA CYS A 148 2.10 4.28 0.01
C CYS A 148 1.89 5.80 0.12
N TYR A 149 0.64 6.27 0.24
CA TYR A 149 0.29 7.68 0.50
C TYR A 149 0.09 7.96 1.98
N ARG A 150 -0.74 7.14 2.63
CA ARG A 150 -1.20 7.36 4.00
C ARG A 150 -0.06 7.48 5.02
N LYS A 151 1.06 6.78 4.81
CA LYS A 151 2.24 6.87 5.70
C LYS A 151 2.86 8.28 5.76
N TYR A 152 2.61 9.11 4.76
CA TYR A 152 3.10 10.50 4.70
C TYR A 152 2.07 11.54 5.11
N PHE A 153 0.86 11.14 5.46
CA PHE A 153 -0.16 12.08 5.95
C PHE A 153 0.27 12.71 7.29
N PRO A 154 -0.18 13.93 7.58
CA PRO A 154 -0.02 14.54 8.89
C PRO A 154 -0.56 13.64 10.01
N ALA A 155 0.03 13.73 11.22
CA ALA A 155 -0.34 12.88 12.36
C ALA A 155 -1.83 12.99 12.71
N ILE A 156 -2.38 14.19 12.66
CA ILE A 156 -3.79 14.46 12.97
C ILE A 156 -4.76 13.68 12.06
N VAL A 157 -4.43 13.52 10.77
CA VAL A 157 -5.23 12.73 9.82
C VAL A 157 -5.10 11.24 10.10
N LYS A 158 -3.90 10.78 10.46
CA LYS A 158 -3.66 9.38 10.83
C LYS A 158 -4.43 8.96 12.07
N ASP A 159 -4.52 9.83 13.08
CA ASP A 159 -5.21 9.58 14.33
C ASP A 159 -6.73 9.43 14.16
N HIS A 160 -7.30 10.01 13.11
CA HIS A 160 -8.74 10.00 12.83
C HIS A 160 -9.16 9.11 11.67
N SER A 161 -8.26 8.27 11.15
CA SER A 161 -8.48 7.50 9.91
C SER A 161 -9.26 6.20 10.06
N TYR A 162 -9.86 5.90 11.23
CA TYR A 162 -10.63 4.65 11.42
C TYR A 162 -11.87 4.55 10.52
N HIS A 163 -12.42 5.67 10.10
CA HIS A 163 -13.50 5.71 9.11
C HIS A 163 -13.07 5.08 7.78
N ASP A 164 -11.80 5.21 7.41
CA ASP A 164 -11.24 4.71 6.17
C ASP A 164 -10.66 3.29 6.29
N ILE A 165 -11.05 2.57 7.35
CA ILE A 165 -10.72 1.16 7.55
C ILE A 165 -12.00 0.33 7.41
N LEU A 166 -12.10 -0.44 6.34
CA LEU A 166 -13.23 -1.29 6.03
C LEU A 166 -12.84 -2.77 6.08
N LEU A 167 -13.83 -3.65 6.25
CA LEU A 167 -13.63 -5.09 6.16
C LEU A 167 -13.91 -5.59 4.75
N LEU A 168 -12.96 -6.27 4.14
CA LEU A 168 -13.12 -7.00 2.89
C LEU A 168 -12.77 -8.48 3.10
N CYS A 169 -13.49 -9.39 2.45
CA CYS A 169 -12.96 -10.75 2.29
C CYS A 169 -11.75 -10.74 1.35
N VAL A 170 -10.89 -11.75 1.41
CA VAL A 170 -9.67 -11.82 0.58
C VAL A 170 -9.98 -11.59 -0.90
N ALA A 171 -11.01 -12.25 -1.44
CA ALA A 171 -11.36 -12.13 -2.86
C ALA A 171 -11.75 -10.69 -3.27
N CYS A 172 -12.56 -9.99 -2.46
CA CYS A 172 -12.91 -8.59 -2.73
C CYS A 172 -11.74 -7.65 -2.53
N HIS A 173 -10.85 -7.96 -1.58
CA HIS A 173 -9.63 -7.17 -1.35
C HIS A 173 -8.68 -7.27 -2.54
N ASP A 174 -8.41 -8.49 -3.02
CA ASP A 174 -7.52 -8.71 -4.17
C ASP A 174 -8.09 -8.03 -5.43
N LYS A 175 -9.42 -8.13 -5.66
CA LYS A 175 -10.09 -7.41 -6.75
C LYS A 175 -9.88 -5.90 -6.65
N TYR A 176 -10.08 -5.31 -5.46
CA TYR A 176 -9.90 -3.87 -5.29
C TYR A 176 -8.44 -3.42 -5.44
N GLU A 177 -7.45 -4.23 -5.02
CA GLU A 177 -6.04 -3.88 -5.20
C GLU A 177 -5.67 -3.72 -6.69
N GLU A 178 -6.32 -4.47 -7.60
CA GLU A 178 -6.13 -4.28 -9.04
C GLU A 178 -6.65 -2.91 -9.49
N GLU A 179 -7.85 -2.50 -9.05
CA GLU A 179 -8.43 -1.19 -9.38
C GLU A 179 -7.63 -0.05 -8.73
N ALA A 180 -7.22 -0.23 -7.48
CA ALA A 180 -6.36 0.73 -6.77
C ALA A 180 -5.00 0.91 -7.48
N ASN A 181 -4.44 -0.16 -8.06
CA ASN A 181 -3.19 -0.06 -8.82
C ASN A 181 -3.38 0.76 -10.10
N ARG A 182 -4.52 0.62 -10.81
CA ARG A 182 -4.85 1.46 -11.98
C ARG A 182 -4.94 2.94 -11.62
N LEU A 183 -5.57 3.26 -10.49
CA LEU A 183 -5.62 4.65 -10.02
C LEU A 183 -4.24 5.18 -9.62
N LYS A 184 -3.40 4.35 -8.97
CA LYS A 184 -2.01 4.72 -8.66
C LYS A 184 -1.20 5.01 -9.93
N GLU A 185 -1.38 4.22 -11.00
CA GLU A 185 -0.74 4.45 -12.30
C GLU A 185 -1.19 5.77 -12.93
N LYS A 186 -2.50 6.08 -12.84
CA LYS A 186 -3.04 7.38 -13.27
C LYS A 186 -2.41 8.54 -12.51
N LEU A 187 -2.34 8.45 -11.19
CA LEU A 187 -1.68 9.46 -10.36
C LEU A 187 -0.18 9.57 -10.66
N ALA A 188 0.49 8.45 -10.94
CA ALA A 188 1.90 8.45 -11.35
C ALA A 188 2.13 9.25 -12.63
N PHE A 189 1.22 9.12 -13.59
CA PHE A 189 1.25 9.88 -14.83
C PHE A 189 0.93 11.37 -14.61
N GLU A 190 -0.14 11.66 -13.87
CA GLU A 190 -0.61 13.03 -13.60
C GLU A 190 0.44 13.87 -12.88
N TYR A 191 1.08 13.29 -11.85
CA TYR A 191 2.09 13.98 -11.06
C TYR A 191 3.52 13.84 -11.62
N GLY A 192 3.71 13.09 -12.70
CA GLY A 192 5.01 12.88 -13.34
C GLY A 192 6.01 12.11 -12.47
N ILE A 193 5.54 11.28 -11.53
CA ILE A 193 6.40 10.47 -10.66
C ILE A 193 6.02 8.99 -10.71
N PRO A 194 6.89 8.10 -11.24
CA PRO A 194 6.65 6.66 -11.33
C PRO A 194 6.35 6.02 -9.98
N LEU A 195 5.60 4.90 -9.97
CA LEU A 195 5.29 4.15 -8.74
C LEU A 195 6.53 3.72 -7.96
N MET A 196 7.63 3.45 -8.64
CA MET A 196 8.92 3.12 -8.03
C MET A 196 9.67 4.35 -7.48
N GLY A 197 9.18 5.56 -7.75
CA GLY A 197 9.90 6.80 -7.50
C GLY A 197 10.89 7.14 -8.63
N THR A 198 11.62 8.24 -8.44
CA THR A 198 12.69 8.71 -9.34
C THR A 198 14.03 8.71 -8.63
N GLY A 199 15.13 8.98 -9.33
CA GLY A 199 16.46 9.01 -8.72
C GLY A 199 17.04 7.61 -8.48
N TRP A 200 16.88 6.70 -9.45
CA TRP A 200 17.51 5.39 -9.46
C TRP A 200 18.75 5.40 -10.35
N HIS A 201 19.84 4.82 -9.85
CA HIS A 201 21.04 4.54 -10.61
C HIS A 201 21.25 3.03 -10.74
N HIS A 202 21.59 2.57 -11.93
CA HIS A 202 22.00 1.19 -12.16
C HIS A 202 23.52 1.04 -12.01
N ASP A 203 23.96 0.31 -11.02
CA ASP A 203 25.37 -0.02 -10.87
C ASP A 203 25.80 -1.03 -11.94
N LYS A 204 26.58 -0.55 -12.92
CA LYS A 204 27.08 -1.36 -14.04
C LYS A 204 27.97 -2.51 -13.59
N THR A 205 28.71 -2.31 -12.49
CA THR A 205 29.59 -3.35 -11.92
C THR A 205 28.77 -4.48 -11.34
N ILE A 206 27.73 -4.15 -10.54
CA ILE A 206 26.83 -5.15 -9.98
C ILE A 206 26.03 -5.86 -11.08
N ILE A 207 25.57 -5.14 -12.12
CA ILE A 207 24.89 -5.76 -13.27
C ILE A 207 25.79 -6.78 -13.97
N LYS A 208 27.06 -6.41 -14.21
CA LYS A 208 28.05 -7.32 -14.83
C LYS A 208 28.31 -8.54 -13.93
N LEU A 209 28.51 -8.31 -12.64
CA LEU A 209 28.73 -9.34 -11.64
C LEU A 209 27.57 -10.35 -11.59
N LYS A 210 26.33 -9.87 -11.52
CA LYS A 210 25.11 -10.69 -11.54
C LYS A 210 25.02 -11.55 -12.81
N LYS A 211 25.26 -10.95 -13.98
CA LYS A 211 25.23 -11.69 -15.27
C LYS A 211 26.26 -12.81 -15.29
N HIS A 212 27.46 -12.56 -14.80
CA HIS A 212 28.54 -13.55 -14.77
C HIS A 212 28.23 -14.66 -13.76
N ALA A 213 27.80 -14.32 -12.55
CA ALA A 213 27.40 -15.30 -11.54
C ALA A 213 26.24 -16.17 -12.02
N HIS A 214 25.20 -15.55 -12.61
CA HIS A 214 24.06 -16.27 -13.17
C HIS A 214 24.47 -17.26 -14.28
N ALA A 215 25.33 -16.83 -15.20
CA ALA A 215 25.85 -17.66 -16.27
C ALA A 215 26.60 -18.87 -15.73
N LEU A 216 27.52 -18.67 -14.77
CA LEU A 216 28.30 -19.74 -14.14
C LEU A 216 27.39 -20.74 -13.43
N ARG A 217 26.41 -20.27 -12.65
CA ARG A 217 25.48 -21.14 -11.92
C ARG A 217 24.56 -21.96 -12.84
N LYS A 218 24.04 -21.35 -13.90
CA LYS A 218 23.00 -21.98 -14.73
C LYS A 218 23.57 -22.75 -15.92
N HIS A 219 24.73 -22.36 -16.42
CA HIS A 219 25.24 -22.85 -17.72
C HIS A 219 26.68 -23.36 -17.64
N TRP A 220 27.18 -23.70 -16.45
CA TRP A 220 28.56 -24.11 -16.20
C TRP A 220 29.11 -25.08 -17.26
N LYS A 221 28.38 -26.16 -17.53
CA LYS A 221 28.82 -27.23 -18.48
C LYS A 221 28.90 -26.74 -19.92
N GLY A 222 28.08 -25.76 -20.29
CA GLY A 222 28.02 -25.24 -21.66
C GLY A 222 28.99 -24.09 -21.94
N ILE A 223 29.66 -23.53 -20.91
CA ILE A 223 30.62 -22.42 -21.08
C ILE A 223 32.02 -22.99 -21.33
N PRO A 224 32.72 -22.54 -22.41
CA PRO A 224 34.12 -22.93 -22.64
C PRO A 224 35.04 -22.60 -21.47
N PRO A 225 36.09 -23.42 -21.18
CA PRO A 225 36.97 -23.20 -20.00
C PRO A 225 37.58 -21.81 -19.92
N ALA A 226 38.13 -21.28 -21.00
CA ALA A 226 38.69 -19.93 -21.02
C ALA A 226 37.66 -18.86 -20.66
N ARG A 227 36.42 -19.02 -21.16
CA ARG A 227 35.35 -18.06 -20.82
C ARG A 227 34.89 -18.20 -19.38
N ARG A 228 34.91 -19.39 -18.78
CA ARG A 228 34.64 -19.59 -17.36
C ARG A 228 35.62 -18.81 -16.48
N GLU A 229 36.90 -18.88 -16.80
CA GLU A 229 37.93 -18.12 -16.07
C GLU A 229 37.67 -16.61 -16.14
N GLU A 230 37.38 -16.04 -17.31
CA GLU A 230 37.03 -14.62 -17.44
C GLU A 230 35.82 -14.21 -16.58
N LEU A 231 34.82 -15.08 -16.49
CA LEU A 231 33.64 -14.82 -15.67
C LEU A 231 33.99 -14.91 -14.17
N LEU A 232 34.79 -15.91 -13.78
CA LEU A 232 35.28 -16.10 -12.41
C LEU A 232 36.17 -14.94 -11.98
N ASP A 233 37.03 -14.42 -12.86
CA ASP A 233 37.89 -13.29 -12.55
C ASP A 233 37.07 -12.05 -12.15
N THR A 234 35.94 -11.80 -12.79
CA THR A 234 35.05 -10.72 -12.38
C THR A 234 34.55 -10.88 -10.93
N LEU A 235 34.25 -12.11 -10.50
CA LEU A 235 33.82 -12.40 -9.14
C LEU A 235 34.99 -12.33 -8.17
N ARG A 236 36.16 -12.85 -8.55
CA ARG A 236 37.42 -12.75 -7.76
C ARG A 236 37.80 -11.30 -7.48
N ASP A 237 37.74 -10.47 -8.52
CA ASP A 237 38.02 -9.03 -8.39
C ASP A 237 37.09 -8.32 -7.45
N PHE A 238 35.80 -8.66 -7.53
CA PHE A 238 34.76 -8.06 -6.69
C PHE A 238 34.88 -8.50 -5.22
N TYR A 239 35.01 -9.82 -4.97
CA TYR A 239 35.09 -10.37 -3.62
C TYR A 239 36.50 -10.30 -3.01
N LYS A 240 37.50 -9.95 -3.80
CA LYS A 240 38.92 -10.00 -3.40
C LYS A 240 39.33 -11.37 -2.86
N LYS A 241 38.85 -12.43 -3.48
CA LYS A 241 39.11 -13.85 -3.16
C LYS A 241 39.64 -14.56 -4.37
N HIS A 242 40.52 -15.53 -4.16
CA HIS A 242 41.03 -16.41 -5.23
C HIS A 242 40.01 -17.49 -5.60
N ASP A 243 39.42 -18.12 -4.58
CA ASP A 243 38.46 -19.21 -4.77
C ASP A 243 37.04 -18.70 -4.61
N ILE A 244 36.23 -18.85 -5.67
CA ILE A 244 34.82 -18.47 -5.71
C ILE A 244 33.96 -19.71 -5.48
N THR A 245 33.16 -19.68 -4.42
CA THR A 245 32.25 -20.75 -4.04
C THR A 245 30.88 -20.60 -4.70
N GLU A 246 30.06 -21.66 -4.68
CA GLU A 246 28.66 -21.60 -5.13
C GLU A 246 27.88 -20.54 -4.32
N GLU A 247 28.16 -20.42 -3.03
CA GLU A 247 27.50 -19.42 -2.16
C GLU A 247 27.89 -17.98 -2.57
N ASP A 248 29.14 -17.72 -2.98
CA ASP A 248 29.56 -16.43 -3.50
C ASP A 248 28.84 -16.09 -4.81
N MET A 249 28.69 -17.06 -5.70
CA MET A 249 27.93 -16.90 -6.95
C MET A 249 26.45 -16.67 -6.69
N GLU A 250 25.86 -17.36 -5.73
CA GLU A 250 24.47 -17.15 -5.33
C GLU A 250 24.25 -15.76 -4.74
N ARG A 251 25.15 -15.32 -3.88
CA ARG A 251 25.15 -14.00 -3.31
C ARG A 251 25.26 -12.91 -4.37
N ALA A 252 26.17 -13.09 -5.33
CA ALA A 252 26.32 -12.17 -6.46
C ALA A 252 25.05 -12.10 -7.34
N ASP A 253 24.46 -13.25 -7.66
CA ASP A 253 23.23 -13.34 -8.46
C ASP A 253 22.04 -12.67 -7.76
N ALA A 254 22.01 -12.68 -6.42
CA ALA A 254 20.97 -12.06 -5.58
C ALA A 254 21.17 -10.56 -5.31
N MET A 255 22.33 -9.98 -5.62
CA MET A 255 22.63 -8.57 -5.33
C MET A 255 21.64 -7.61 -5.98
N GLU A 256 21.27 -6.55 -5.28
CA GLU A 256 20.48 -5.45 -5.81
C GLU A 256 21.39 -4.54 -6.67
N SER A 257 21.00 -4.32 -7.94
CA SER A 257 21.76 -3.49 -8.88
C SER A 257 21.19 -2.10 -9.07
N MET A 258 20.05 -1.82 -8.44
CA MET A 258 19.43 -0.49 -8.42
C MET A 258 19.77 0.20 -7.10
N ILE A 259 20.44 1.33 -7.19
CA ILE A 259 20.86 2.14 -6.04
C ILE A 259 20.08 3.45 -6.07
N GLN A 260 19.59 3.90 -4.92
CA GLN A 260 18.98 5.22 -4.78
C GLN A 260 20.07 6.29 -4.81
N THR A 261 19.85 7.32 -5.63
CA THR A 261 20.70 8.52 -5.66
C THR A 261 20.29 9.50 -4.57
N GLU A 262 21.07 10.57 -4.37
CA GLU A 262 20.73 11.64 -3.42
C GLU A 262 19.39 12.32 -3.78
N ASP A 263 19.05 12.40 -5.07
CA ASP A 263 17.77 12.97 -5.56
C ASP A 263 16.62 11.98 -5.53
N PHE A 264 16.77 10.85 -4.83
CA PHE A 264 15.71 9.84 -4.80
C PHE A 264 14.43 10.39 -4.18
N ALA A 265 13.36 10.38 -4.99
CA ALA A 265 12.03 10.81 -4.56
C ALA A 265 11.02 9.65 -4.62
N ARG A 266 10.34 9.38 -3.53
CA ARG A 266 9.32 8.34 -3.44
C ARG A 266 8.00 8.84 -4.01
N HIS A 267 7.35 8.01 -4.82
CA HIS A 267 6.05 8.31 -5.42
C HIS A 267 5.03 8.89 -4.42
N GLY A 268 4.71 8.14 -3.37
CA GLY A 268 3.70 8.57 -2.41
C GLY A 268 4.08 9.81 -1.60
N GLU A 269 5.36 9.98 -1.26
CA GLU A 269 5.89 11.14 -0.55
C GLU A 269 5.73 12.40 -1.39
N THR A 270 6.15 12.35 -2.65
CA THR A 270 6.07 13.48 -3.57
C THR A 270 4.64 13.88 -3.84
N ILE A 271 3.73 12.92 -4.05
CA ILE A 271 2.31 13.24 -4.29
C ILE A 271 1.72 13.87 -3.04
N VAL A 272 1.92 13.24 -1.86
CA VAL A 272 1.37 13.79 -0.61
C VAL A 272 1.92 15.16 -0.30
N ALA A 273 3.21 15.43 -0.52
CA ALA A 273 3.78 16.76 -0.35
C ALA A 273 3.07 17.81 -1.23
N LYS A 274 2.80 17.48 -2.50
CA LYS A 274 2.09 18.38 -3.43
C LYS A 274 0.63 18.64 -3.03
N ILE A 275 -0.09 17.63 -2.54
CA ILE A 275 -1.51 17.75 -2.15
C ILE A 275 -1.71 18.17 -0.69
N SER A 276 -0.66 18.24 0.13
CA SER A 276 -0.75 18.67 1.52
C SER A 276 -0.45 20.14 1.71
N GLU A 277 -0.36 20.93 0.63
CA GLU A 277 -0.21 22.38 0.72
C GLU A 277 -1.39 23.02 1.46
N THR A 278 -2.59 22.44 1.30
CA THR A 278 -3.77 22.82 2.06
C THR A 278 -4.50 21.60 2.65
N TYR A 279 -5.23 21.82 3.75
CA TYR A 279 -6.14 20.83 4.32
C TYR A 279 -7.19 20.34 3.29
N LEU A 280 -7.73 21.28 2.49
CA LEU A 280 -8.79 20.97 1.52
C LEU A 280 -8.31 20.05 0.40
N ASP A 281 -7.06 20.20 -0.04
CA ASP A 281 -6.49 19.35 -1.08
C ASP A 281 -6.29 17.92 -0.59
N LEU A 282 -5.79 17.75 0.64
CA LEU A 282 -5.66 16.43 1.25
C LEU A 282 -7.02 15.77 1.50
N GLU A 283 -8.02 16.54 1.95
CA GLU A 283 -9.39 16.05 2.10
C GLU A 283 -9.98 15.62 0.77
N SER A 284 -9.78 16.40 -0.29
CA SER A 284 -10.22 16.07 -1.66
C SER A 284 -9.56 14.78 -2.15
N PHE A 285 -8.29 14.58 -1.87
CA PHE A 285 -7.56 13.35 -2.20
C PHE A 285 -8.13 12.12 -1.47
N VAL A 286 -8.45 12.25 -0.19
CA VAL A 286 -9.11 11.16 0.57
C VAL A 286 -10.49 10.86 0.03
N LYS A 287 -11.30 11.90 -0.27
CA LYS A 287 -12.63 11.75 -0.88
C LYS A 287 -12.57 11.10 -2.26
N MET A 288 -11.56 11.42 -3.07
CA MET A 288 -11.32 10.76 -4.36
C MET A 288 -11.11 9.24 -4.18
N TRP A 289 -10.27 8.81 -3.21
CA TRP A 289 -10.07 7.40 -2.93
C TRP A 289 -11.33 6.69 -2.44
N ARG A 290 -12.14 7.37 -1.59
CA ARG A 290 -13.44 6.87 -1.15
C ARG A 290 -14.41 6.70 -2.32
N GLY A 291 -14.51 7.71 -3.19
CA GLY A 291 -15.32 7.65 -4.41
C GLY A 291 -14.87 6.52 -5.34
N HIS A 292 -13.57 6.39 -5.60
CA HIS A 292 -13.02 5.30 -6.40
C HIS A 292 -13.38 3.92 -5.83
N PHE A 293 -13.34 3.74 -4.50
CA PHE A 293 -13.78 2.49 -3.87
C PHE A 293 -15.27 2.21 -4.11
N LEU A 294 -16.12 3.22 -3.95
CA LEU A 294 -17.57 3.10 -4.20
C LEU A 294 -17.87 2.74 -5.66
N GLU A 295 -17.27 3.46 -6.59
CA GLU A 295 -17.50 3.29 -8.04
C GLU A 295 -17.03 1.93 -8.56
N THR A 296 -15.88 1.44 -8.06
CA THR A 296 -15.27 0.20 -8.57
C THR A 296 -15.79 -1.06 -7.90
N MET A 297 -16.22 -0.97 -6.64
CA MET A 297 -16.61 -2.14 -5.84
C MET A 297 -18.09 -2.25 -5.56
N ASP A 298 -18.87 -1.18 -5.74
CA ASP A 298 -20.33 -1.12 -5.46
C ASP A 298 -20.70 -1.81 -4.13
N PRO A 299 -20.18 -1.36 -2.98
CA PRO A 299 -20.32 -2.05 -1.70
C PRO A 299 -21.76 -2.01 -1.19
N GLN A 300 -22.34 -3.19 -0.90
CA GLN A 300 -23.75 -3.36 -0.48
C GLN A 300 -23.92 -3.38 1.06
N PHE A 301 -22.82 -3.47 1.82
CA PHE A 301 -22.81 -3.72 3.27
C PHE A 301 -21.94 -2.72 4.03
N LEU A 302 -21.89 -1.47 3.56
CA LEU A 302 -21.15 -0.41 4.27
C LEU A 302 -21.70 -0.25 5.70
N PRO A 303 -20.84 0.12 6.65
CA PRO A 303 -21.29 0.49 7.99
C PRO A 303 -22.28 1.65 7.92
N GLU A 304 -23.29 1.63 8.78
CA GLU A 304 -24.21 2.74 8.94
C GLU A 304 -23.45 4.04 9.22
N HIS A 305 -23.93 5.16 8.67
CA HIS A 305 -23.27 6.47 8.75
C HIS A 305 -21.88 6.57 8.09
N TRP A 306 -21.41 5.53 7.36
CA TRP A 306 -20.22 5.70 6.54
C TRP A 306 -20.53 6.65 5.36
N ASN A 307 -19.66 7.63 5.15
CA ASN A 307 -19.90 8.70 4.18
C ASN A 307 -18.62 9.07 3.44
N GLN A 308 -18.69 9.15 2.11
CA GLN A 308 -17.59 9.59 1.25
C GLN A 308 -17.10 10.99 1.62
N ASP A 309 -18.02 11.90 1.90
CA ASP A 309 -17.75 13.32 2.14
C ASP A 309 -17.36 13.66 3.59
N ARG A 310 -17.25 12.64 4.43
CA ARG A 310 -16.85 12.84 5.82
C ARG A 310 -15.52 13.60 5.90
N PRO A 311 -15.43 14.69 6.69
CA PRO A 311 -14.19 15.41 6.94
C PRO A 311 -13.09 14.48 7.49
N ILE A 312 -11.85 14.69 7.06
CA ILE A 312 -10.70 13.87 7.49
C ILE A 312 -10.21 14.27 8.89
N VAL A 313 -10.54 15.46 9.34
CA VAL A 313 -10.23 16.00 10.67
C VAL A 313 -11.50 16.57 11.28
N ARG A 314 -11.70 16.37 12.58
CA ARG A 314 -12.86 16.93 13.28
C ARG A 314 -12.73 18.45 13.36
N GLU A 315 -13.85 19.15 13.33
CA GLU A 315 -13.87 20.62 13.37
C GLU A 315 -13.07 21.18 14.55
N ARG A 316 -13.22 20.57 15.74
CA ARG A 316 -12.50 20.96 16.96
C ARG A 316 -10.98 20.81 16.88
N ASP A 317 -10.50 19.90 16.01
CA ASP A 317 -9.08 19.53 15.92
C ASP A 317 -8.37 20.31 14.79
N LYS A 318 -9.10 21.08 13.98
CA LYS A 318 -8.54 21.85 12.85
C LYS A 318 -7.56 22.95 13.27
N ASN A 319 -7.74 23.49 14.48
CA ASN A 319 -6.98 24.63 14.99
C ASN A 319 -5.92 24.26 16.04
N ASP A 320 -5.59 22.99 16.24
CA ASP A 320 -4.68 22.57 17.30
C ASP A 320 -3.19 22.61 16.95
N GLY A 321 -2.83 23.13 15.78
CA GLY A 321 -1.45 23.28 15.32
C GLY A 321 -0.75 21.99 14.84
N ARG A 322 -1.41 20.83 14.94
CA ARG A 322 -0.86 19.53 14.48
C ARG A 322 -0.99 19.32 12.98
N TRP A 323 -1.52 20.31 12.28
CA TRP A 323 -1.61 20.29 10.83
C TRP A 323 -0.29 20.63 10.14
N ALA A 324 0.54 21.45 10.79
CA ALA A 324 1.82 21.95 10.28
C ALA A 324 2.93 20.87 10.27
#